data_e6e813d38f42f09a6755687b83c240fe
#
_entry.id   e6e813d38f42f09a6755687b83c240fe
#
_cell.length_a   1.000
_cell.length_b   1.000
_cell.length_c   1.000
_cell.angle_alpha   90.00
_cell.angle_beta   90.00
_cell.angle_gamma   90.00
#
_symmetry.space_group_name_H-M   'P 1'
#
loop_
_entity.id
_entity.type
_entity.pdbx_description
1 polymer ?
#
loop_
_entity_poly.entity_id
_entity_poly.type
_entity_poly.pdbx_seq_one_letter_code
_entity_poly.pdbx_strand_id
1 'polypeptide(L)'
;MKNKISIISILLSTIIIISFPVLSISKNNINYIFNDQEYKISLEDFHQISLTPGENENMLNFCWYDKNLDGNSQIKIWEKDGDIKIYKGSKNKLKNGFVTNKVTVRDLKENTTYYYSYNSNGIWSEPIEYRTKNFKNFNFVFMGDPQIGASSKKMNSYKDGIKKDSFNWNKVIKKSLENNKDISFIVCGGDETNTVVNKNNIEKININNWEYAGFLAPNYLRYIPMANAIGNHDKDNENFYNHFNMPNSTHFGKTKAGGDYYFTYGNTLFLFLNTNNLNMNDHKEFIKSTIKKNQDIKWKIAVFHHDVYGGGIHSNDKDVKKLRHKLPNILEKNDIDLVLCGHDHIYSRTYSLKNNKKIKDFSIKKSTNSNENLEVIKNSKGITYITGSSSTGSKFYKHTDKTKRYIKLKYDKEESTYTMINVSENNLIITTYKVDDNEIIDNKIIIEK
;
A
#
# COMPACT_ATOMS: atom_id res chain seq x y z
N MET A 1 -52.23 -43.69 -55.12
CA MET A 1 -52.27 -43.16 -53.75
C MET A 1 -50.95 -43.52 -53.09
N LYS A 2 -50.01 -42.63 -53.05
CA LYS A 2 -48.70 -42.81 -52.44
C LYS A 2 -48.44 -41.59 -51.56
N ASN A 3 -48.33 -41.84 -50.23
CA ASN A 3 -47.99 -40.84 -49.27
C ASN A 3 -46.49 -40.49 -49.37
N LYS A 4 -46.18 -39.21 -49.57
CA LYS A 4 -44.83 -38.70 -49.41
C LYS A 4 -44.66 -38.19 -47.97
N ILE A 5 -43.79 -38.81 -47.22
CA ILE A 5 -43.34 -38.37 -45.90
C ILE A 5 -42.14 -37.46 -46.16
N SER A 6 -42.28 -36.19 -45.77
CA SER A 6 -41.19 -35.20 -45.83
C SER A 6 -40.41 -35.33 -44.54
N ILE A 7 -39.11 -35.63 -44.64
CA ILE A 7 -38.17 -35.65 -43.52
C ILE A 7 -37.60 -34.25 -43.39
N ILE A 8 -37.98 -33.55 -42.34
CA ILE A 8 -37.35 -32.28 -41.94
C ILE A 8 -36.16 -32.66 -41.06
N SER A 9 -34.95 -32.49 -41.60
CA SER A 9 -33.69 -32.57 -40.85
C SER A 9 -33.51 -31.31 -40.01
N ILE A 10 -33.68 -31.46 -38.68
CA ILE A 10 -33.32 -30.43 -37.71
C ILE A 10 -31.79 -30.51 -37.49
N LEU A 11 -31.05 -29.54 -38.03
CA LEU A 11 -29.66 -29.29 -37.65
C LEU A 11 -29.67 -28.69 -36.24
N LEU A 12 -29.37 -29.50 -35.21
CA LEU A 12 -28.98 -29.00 -33.92
C LEU A 12 -27.52 -28.46 -34.05
N SER A 13 -27.37 -27.16 -34.15
CA SER A 13 -26.09 -26.47 -33.93
C SER A 13 -25.83 -26.50 -32.43
N THR A 14 -24.99 -27.42 -31.99
CA THR A 14 -24.39 -27.39 -30.66
C THR A 14 -23.45 -26.19 -30.56
N ILE A 15 -23.96 -25.11 -29.98
CA ILE A 15 -23.12 -24.00 -29.51
C ILE A 15 -22.37 -24.54 -28.30
N ILE A 16 -21.10 -24.92 -28.48
CA ILE A 16 -20.18 -25.17 -27.39
C ILE A 16 -19.88 -23.81 -26.77
N ILE A 17 -20.60 -23.46 -25.73
CA ILE A 17 -20.24 -22.35 -24.84
C ILE A 17 -19.02 -22.84 -24.07
N ILE A 18 -17.84 -22.49 -24.54
CA ILE A 18 -16.62 -22.58 -23.76
C ILE A 18 -16.73 -21.51 -22.68
N SER A 19 -17.38 -21.86 -21.59
CA SER A 19 -17.33 -21.08 -20.37
C SER A 19 -15.92 -21.21 -19.79
N PHE A 20 -15.12 -20.18 -20.01
CA PHE A 20 -13.80 -20.10 -19.38
C PHE A 20 -13.96 -20.17 -17.86
N PRO A 21 -13.19 -21.01 -17.14
CA PRO A 21 -13.32 -21.19 -15.70
C PRO A 21 -12.71 -20.06 -14.88
N VAL A 22 -12.76 -18.80 -15.36
CA VAL A 22 -12.19 -17.62 -14.68
C VAL A 22 -12.98 -17.31 -13.39
N LEU A 23 -14.25 -17.71 -13.30
CA LEU A 23 -15.11 -17.42 -12.14
C LEU A 23 -15.00 -18.46 -11.00
N SER A 24 -14.55 -19.68 -11.29
CA SER A 24 -14.44 -20.71 -10.25
C SER A 24 -13.20 -20.58 -9.37
N ILE A 25 -12.09 -20.09 -9.94
CA ILE A 25 -10.83 -19.89 -9.19
C ILE A 25 -10.97 -18.72 -8.20
N SER A 26 -11.66 -17.64 -8.60
CA SER A 26 -11.87 -16.49 -7.71
C SER A 26 -12.83 -16.79 -6.54
N LYS A 27 -13.89 -17.56 -6.74
CA LYS A 27 -14.82 -17.93 -5.66
C LYS A 27 -14.22 -18.92 -4.65
N ASN A 28 -13.46 -19.90 -5.11
CA ASN A 28 -12.82 -20.86 -4.22
C ASN A 28 -11.68 -20.19 -3.40
N ASN A 29 -10.93 -19.28 -4.01
CA ASN A 29 -9.88 -18.55 -3.29
C ASN A 29 -10.42 -17.52 -2.29
N ILE A 30 -11.57 -16.88 -2.55
CA ILE A 30 -12.15 -15.91 -1.62
C ILE A 30 -12.65 -16.59 -0.35
N ASN A 31 -13.36 -17.73 -0.45
CA ASN A 31 -13.78 -18.49 0.73
C ASN A 31 -12.60 -19.05 1.52
N TYR A 32 -11.50 -19.31 0.85
CA TYR A 32 -10.29 -19.85 1.41
C TYR A 32 -9.52 -18.87 2.33
N ILE A 33 -9.60 -17.59 2.01
CA ILE A 33 -8.86 -16.52 2.66
C ILE A 33 -9.54 -16.07 3.98
N PHE A 34 -10.81 -16.42 4.20
CA PHE A 34 -11.60 -15.92 5.33
C PHE A 34 -12.02 -16.96 6.36
N ASN A 35 -11.64 -18.22 6.14
CA ASN A 35 -11.82 -19.29 7.10
C ASN A 35 -10.46 -19.66 7.69
N ASP A 36 -10.22 -19.40 8.96
CA ASP A 36 -8.95 -19.70 9.66
C ASP A 36 -8.50 -21.15 9.48
N GLN A 37 -9.45 -22.10 9.36
CA GLN A 37 -9.15 -23.52 9.17
C GLN A 37 -8.72 -23.85 7.74
N GLU A 38 -9.07 -23.02 6.77
CA GLU A 38 -8.79 -23.21 5.34
C GLU A 38 -7.70 -22.29 4.79
N TYR A 39 -7.23 -21.29 5.56
CA TYR A 39 -6.21 -20.35 5.11
C TYR A 39 -4.87 -21.06 4.95
N LYS A 40 -4.58 -21.46 3.72
CA LYS A 40 -3.33 -22.11 3.34
C LYS A 40 -2.58 -21.22 2.37
N ILE A 41 -1.49 -20.62 2.80
CA ILE A 41 -0.57 -19.96 1.92
C ILE A 41 0.69 -20.84 1.75
N SER A 42 1.22 -20.92 0.57
CA SER A 42 2.53 -21.50 0.33
C SER A 42 3.58 -20.42 0.55
N LEU A 43 4.29 -20.51 1.67
CA LEU A 43 5.39 -19.57 1.98
C LEU A 43 6.62 -19.83 1.10
N GLU A 44 6.68 -20.97 0.43
CA GLU A 44 7.69 -21.34 -0.55
C GLU A 44 7.34 -20.86 -1.97
N ASP A 45 6.11 -20.39 -2.20
CA ASP A 45 5.70 -19.80 -3.46
C ASP A 45 6.08 -18.31 -3.49
N PHE A 46 7.23 -18.02 -4.09
CA PHE A 46 7.75 -16.65 -4.25
C PHE A 46 7.33 -16.00 -5.58
N HIS A 47 6.39 -16.61 -6.31
CA HIS A 47 5.91 -16.10 -7.60
C HIS A 47 4.83 -15.01 -7.48
N GLN A 48 4.54 -14.52 -6.26
CA GLN A 48 3.58 -13.46 -6.09
C GLN A 48 4.04 -12.19 -6.78
N ILE A 49 3.10 -11.62 -7.54
CA ILE A 49 3.32 -10.34 -8.20
C ILE A 49 2.91 -9.20 -7.27
N SER A 50 3.75 -8.17 -7.19
CA SER A 50 3.42 -6.89 -6.57
C SER A 50 3.13 -5.84 -7.63
N LEU A 51 2.10 -5.04 -7.40
CA LEU A 51 1.76 -3.87 -8.18
C LEU A 51 2.06 -2.62 -7.36
N THR A 52 2.71 -1.63 -7.97
CA THR A 52 2.98 -0.32 -7.36
C THR A 52 2.46 0.78 -8.29
N PRO A 53 1.95 1.92 -7.81
CA PRO A 53 1.70 3.06 -8.68
C PRO A 53 2.93 3.37 -9.55
N GLY A 54 2.73 3.77 -10.79
CA GLY A 54 3.82 4.23 -11.65
C GLY A 54 4.26 5.65 -11.32
N GLU A 55 4.99 6.29 -12.21
CA GLU A 55 5.44 7.69 -12.02
C GLU A 55 4.26 8.67 -11.90
N ASN A 56 3.16 8.33 -12.57
CA ASN A 56 1.89 9.05 -12.53
C ASN A 56 0.72 8.07 -12.72
N GLU A 57 -0.51 8.57 -12.67
CA GLU A 57 -1.76 7.80 -12.75
C GLU A 57 -1.95 6.98 -14.04
N ASN A 58 -1.24 7.34 -15.12
CA ASN A 58 -1.28 6.62 -16.40
C ASN A 58 -0.32 5.42 -16.45
N MET A 59 0.39 5.14 -15.36
CA MET A 59 1.42 4.12 -15.31
C MET A 59 1.18 3.14 -14.17
N LEU A 60 1.62 1.90 -14.38
CA LEU A 60 1.57 0.83 -13.37
C LEU A 60 2.89 0.06 -13.38
N ASN A 61 3.47 -0.12 -12.22
CA ASN A 61 4.69 -0.86 -12.01
C ASN A 61 4.40 -2.26 -11.49
N PHE A 62 5.12 -3.25 -12.03
CA PHE A 62 5.03 -4.66 -11.66
C PHE A 62 6.38 -5.16 -11.17
N CYS A 63 6.34 -6.04 -10.18
CA CYS A 63 7.52 -6.79 -9.74
C CYS A 63 7.12 -8.21 -9.34
N TRP A 64 7.90 -9.22 -9.75
CA TRP A 64 7.70 -10.61 -9.35
C TRP A 64 9.02 -11.38 -9.32
N TYR A 65 9.03 -12.51 -8.63
CA TYR A 65 10.18 -13.40 -8.54
C TYR A 65 10.05 -14.58 -9.48
N ASP A 66 11.19 -14.99 -10.04
CA ASP A 66 11.37 -16.23 -10.81
C ASP A 66 12.57 -17.02 -10.31
N LYS A 67 12.65 -18.31 -10.69
CA LYS A 67 13.84 -19.15 -10.47
C LYS A 67 14.78 -19.18 -11.67
N ASN A 68 14.33 -18.78 -12.85
CA ASN A 68 15.09 -18.89 -14.08
C ASN A 68 15.62 -17.55 -14.57
N LEU A 69 16.90 -17.52 -14.92
CA LEU A 69 17.56 -16.37 -15.56
C LEU A 69 17.16 -16.24 -17.04
N ASP A 70 16.82 -17.35 -17.68
CA ASP A 70 16.43 -17.35 -19.07
C ASP A 70 14.99 -16.83 -19.24
N GLY A 71 14.74 -16.12 -20.31
CA GLY A 71 13.46 -15.48 -20.56
C GLY A 71 13.45 -13.98 -20.29
N ASN A 72 12.43 -13.32 -20.77
CA ASN A 72 12.27 -11.89 -20.71
C ASN A 72 11.33 -11.48 -19.58
N SER A 73 11.66 -10.42 -18.85
CA SER A 73 10.71 -9.75 -17.95
C SER A 73 9.66 -9.04 -18.81
N GLN A 74 8.46 -9.58 -18.90
CA GLN A 74 7.43 -9.08 -19.78
C GLN A 74 6.05 -9.10 -19.13
N ILE A 75 5.28 -8.05 -19.40
CA ILE A 75 3.84 -7.94 -19.12
C ILE A 75 3.11 -7.81 -20.46
N LYS A 76 2.07 -8.62 -20.65
CA LYS A 76 1.01 -8.38 -21.61
C LYS A 76 -0.10 -7.60 -20.92
N ILE A 77 -0.65 -6.58 -21.57
CA ILE A 77 -1.82 -5.86 -21.06
C ILE A 77 -2.72 -5.46 -22.24
N TRP A 78 -4.03 -5.54 -22.05
CA TRP A 78 -5.04 -5.19 -23.07
C TRP A 78 -6.35 -4.75 -22.43
N GLU A 79 -7.09 -3.91 -23.13
CA GLU A 79 -8.49 -3.62 -22.81
C GLU A 79 -9.36 -4.80 -23.28
N LYS A 80 -10.59 -4.94 -22.75
CA LYS A 80 -11.54 -5.94 -23.26
C LYS A 80 -11.73 -5.69 -24.77
N ASP A 81 -11.55 -6.74 -25.56
CA ASP A 81 -11.65 -6.70 -27.02
C ASP A 81 -10.62 -5.78 -27.73
N GLY A 82 -9.57 -5.34 -27.03
CA GLY A 82 -8.50 -4.50 -27.53
C GLY A 82 -7.21 -5.26 -27.89
N ASP A 83 -6.30 -4.58 -28.56
CA ASP A 83 -5.00 -5.13 -28.93
C ASP A 83 -4.11 -5.39 -27.70
N ILE A 84 -3.38 -6.50 -27.74
CA ILE A 84 -2.41 -6.86 -26.72
C ILE A 84 -1.15 -6.00 -26.88
N LYS A 85 -0.83 -5.21 -25.85
CA LYS A 85 0.45 -4.51 -25.74
C LYS A 85 1.41 -5.31 -24.87
N ILE A 86 2.69 -5.38 -25.27
CA ILE A 86 3.74 -6.08 -24.52
C ILE A 86 4.76 -5.06 -24.04
N TYR A 87 4.94 -4.99 -22.73
CA TYR A 87 5.97 -4.18 -22.09
C TYR A 87 7.11 -5.07 -21.60
N LYS A 88 8.33 -4.62 -21.86
CA LYS A 88 9.57 -5.29 -21.41
C LYS A 88 10.19 -4.51 -20.26
N GLY A 89 10.85 -5.21 -19.36
CA GLY A 89 11.49 -4.60 -18.21
C GLY A 89 12.87 -5.17 -17.91
N SER A 90 13.33 -4.99 -16.69
CA SER A 90 14.62 -5.45 -16.21
C SER A 90 14.51 -6.75 -15.42
N LYS A 91 15.60 -7.50 -15.41
CA LYS A 91 15.77 -8.75 -14.65
C LYS A 91 17.06 -8.67 -13.84
N ASN A 92 16.98 -8.95 -12.53
CA ASN A 92 18.14 -8.93 -11.65
C ASN A 92 18.27 -10.25 -10.90
N LYS A 93 19.47 -10.87 -10.95
CA LYS A 93 19.77 -12.08 -10.19
C LYS A 93 19.99 -11.76 -8.72
N LEU A 94 19.35 -12.52 -7.85
CA LEU A 94 19.49 -12.43 -6.40
C LEU A 94 20.47 -13.47 -5.86
N LYS A 95 21.03 -13.18 -4.68
CA LYS A 95 22.00 -14.09 -4.02
C LYS A 95 21.40 -15.43 -3.59
N ASN A 96 20.09 -15.51 -3.40
CA ASN A 96 19.36 -16.71 -3.00
C ASN A 96 18.95 -17.61 -4.18
N GLY A 97 19.45 -17.34 -5.41
CA GLY A 97 19.14 -18.10 -6.61
C GLY A 97 17.85 -17.72 -7.30
N PHE A 98 17.10 -16.76 -6.77
CA PHE A 98 15.94 -16.16 -7.44
C PHE A 98 16.36 -15.02 -8.38
N VAL A 99 15.41 -14.62 -9.18
CA VAL A 99 15.50 -13.49 -10.09
C VAL A 99 14.31 -12.58 -9.83
N THR A 100 14.52 -11.28 -9.70
CA THR A 100 13.45 -10.31 -9.67
C THR A 100 13.25 -9.70 -11.05
N ASN A 101 11.99 -9.59 -11.44
CA ASN A 101 11.54 -9.00 -12.70
C ASN A 101 10.82 -7.69 -12.37
N LYS A 102 11.14 -6.60 -13.08
CA LYS A 102 10.49 -5.30 -12.91
C LYS A 102 10.07 -4.75 -14.27
N VAL A 103 8.77 -4.47 -14.41
CA VAL A 103 8.20 -3.94 -15.65
C VAL A 103 7.31 -2.73 -15.33
N THR A 104 7.37 -1.70 -16.16
CA THR A 104 6.47 -0.54 -16.08
C THR A 104 5.57 -0.52 -17.31
N VAL A 105 4.27 -0.53 -17.07
CA VAL A 105 3.24 -0.30 -18.09
C VAL A 105 2.90 1.19 -18.13
N ARG A 106 2.65 1.72 -19.34
CA ARG A 106 2.41 3.14 -19.60
C ARG A 106 1.12 3.31 -20.39
N ASP A 107 0.66 4.56 -20.51
CA ASP A 107 -0.47 4.98 -21.34
C ASP A 107 -1.80 4.30 -20.94
N LEU A 108 -1.99 4.08 -19.64
CA LEU A 108 -3.26 3.63 -19.08
C LEU A 108 -4.28 4.77 -19.13
N LYS A 109 -5.51 4.44 -19.52
CA LYS A 109 -6.64 5.37 -19.56
C LYS A 109 -7.39 5.36 -18.24
N GLU A 110 -8.01 6.46 -17.90
CA GLU A 110 -8.88 6.60 -16.73
C GLU A 110 -10.14 5.70 -16.84
N ASN A 111 -10.63 5.20 -15.70
CA ASN A 111 -11.88 4.43 -15.57
C ASN A 111 -11.99 3.22 -16.53
N THR A 112 -10.85 2.62 -16.89
CA THR A 112 -10.77 1.57 -17.90
C THR A 112 -10.42 0.23 -17.26
N THR A 113 -11.07 -0.83 -17.73
CA THR A 113 -10.78 -2.20 -17.35
C THR A 113 -9.74 -2.80 -18.30
N TYR A 114 -8.66 -3.28 -17.73
CA TYR A 114 -7.57 -3.97 -18.38
C TYR A 114 -7.50 -5.42 -17.91
N TYR A 115 -6.92 -6.27 -18.74
CA TYR A 115 -6.43 -7.59 -18.36
C TYR A 115 -4.93 -7.60 -18.56
N TYR A 116 -4.20 -8.23 -17.65
CA TYR A 116 -2.76 -8.41 -17.79
C TYR A 116 -2.33 -9.84 -17.52
N SER A 117 -1.22 -10.25 -18.13
CA SER A 117 -0.49 -11.48 -17.82
C SER A 117 1.00 -11.16 -17.69
N TYR A 118 1.67 -11.80 -16.77
CA TYR A 118 3.12 -11.69 -16.62
C TYR A 118 3.81 -12.99 -17.06
N ASN A 119 5.01 -12.85 -17.62
CA ASN A 119 5.81 -13.99 -18.03
C ASN A 119 6.68 -14.46 -16.86
N SER A 120 6.41 -15.67 -16.36
CA SER A 120 7.20 -16.31 -15.31
C SER A 120 7.84 -17.57 -15.87
N ASN A 121 9.16 -17.66 -15.84
CA ASN A 121 9.93 -18.79 -16.36
C ASN A 121 9.58 -19.22 -17.82
N GLY A 122 9.21 -18.27 -18.67
CA GLY A 122 8.80 -18.53 -20.06
C GLY A 122 7.31 -18.86 -20.22
N ILE A 123 6.56 -18.96 -19.14
CA ILE A 123 5.11 -19.27 -19.14
C ILE A 123 4.33 -18.01 -18.76
N TRP A 124 3.28 -17.73 -19.53
CA TRP A 124 2.38 -16.63 -19.23
C TRP A 124 1.39 -17.03 -18.12
N SER A 125 1.20 -16.13 -17.15
CA SER A 125 0.14 -16.32 -16.16
C SER A 125 -1.24 -16.28 -16.81
N GLU A 126 -2.25 -16.83 -16.14
CA GLU A 126 -3.64 -16.54 -16.48
C GLU A 126 -3.91 -15.03 -16.45
N PRO A 127 -4.83 -14.53 -17.29
CA PRO A 127 -5.22 -13.12 -17.28
C PRO A 127 -5.76 -12.67 -15.92
N ILE A 128 -5.29 -11.53 -15.47
CA ILE A 128 -5.73 -10.89 -14.22
C ILE A 128 -6.38 -9.57 -14.58
N GLU A 129 -7.58 -9.31 -14.05
CA GLU A 129 -8.28 -8.06 -14.26
C GLU A 129 -7.66 -6.95 -13.39
N TYR A 130 -7.44 -5.79 -14.00
CA TYR A 130 -7.03 -4.56 -13.34
C TYR A 130 -7.89 -3.40 -13.85
N ARG A 131 -8.40 -2.56 -12.95
CA ARG A 131 -9.21 -1.41 -13.32
C ARG A 131 -8.60 -0.13 -12.80
N THR A 132 -8.27 0.79 -13.72
CA THR A 132 -7.94 2.18 -13.38
C THR A 132 -9.19 2.90 -12.85
N LYS A 133 -8.96 3.83 -11.93
CA LYS A 133 -10.03 4.62 -11.31
C LYS A 133 -10.04 6.02 -11.87
N ASN A 134 -10.86 6.89 -11.27
CA ASN A 134 -10.84 8.31 -11.62
C ASN A 134 -9.49 8.94 -11.24
N PHE A 135 -8.90 9.71 -12.13
CA PHE A 135 -7.58 10.28 -11.92
C PHE A 135 -7.62 11.61 -11.16
N LYS A 136 -8.73 12.35 -11.25
CA LYS A 136 -8.89 13.67 -10.61
C LYS A 136 -9.48 13.57 -9.20
N ASN A 137 -10.55 12.77 -9.06
CA ASN A 137 -11.20 12.50 -7.79
C ASN A 137 -10.99 11.04 -7.46
N PHE A 138 -10.08 10.76 -6.55
CA PHE A 138 -9.67 9.41 -6.26
C PHE A 138 -9.62 9.11 -4.77
N ASN A 139 -9.59 7.85 -4.44
CA ASN A 139 -9.53 7.37 -3.07
C ASN A 139 -8.29 6.50 -2.90
N PHE A 140 -7.62 6.65 -1.78
CA PHE A 140 -6.61 5.70 -1.36
C PHE A 140 -6.80 5.35 0.12
N VAL A 141 -6.27 4.20 0.51
CA VAL A 141 -6.32 3.75 1.90
C VAL A 141 -4.92 3.72 2.49
N PHE A 142 -4.77 4.25 3.68
CA PHE A 142 -3.54 4.17 4.46
C PHE A 142 -3.64 3.09 5.53
N MET A 143 -2.61 2.25 5.63
CA MET A 143 -2.48 1.15 6.58
C MET A 143 -1.09 1.20 7.21
N GLY A 144 -1.01 1.11 8.55
CA GLY A 144 0.26 1.07 9.29
C GLY A 144 0.72 -0.36 9.53
N ASP A 145 1.99 -0.56 9.61
CA ASP A 145 2.73 -1.68 10.21
C ASP A 145 2.04 -3.07 10.11
N PRO A 146 1.97 -3.68 8.93
CA PRO A 146 1.48 -5.05 8.78
C PRO A 146 2.32 -6.06 9.55
N GLN A 147 3.60 -5.85 9.58
CA GLN A 147 4.64 -6.56 10.33
C GLN A 147 4.44 -8.07 10.36
N ILE A 148 4.28 -8.66 9.15
CA ILE A 148 4.06 -10.09 8.95
C ILE A 148 5.18 -10.89 9.61
N GLY A 149 4.82 -11.85 10.45
CA GLY A 149 5.74 -12.64 11.25
C GLY A 149 5.86 -12.21 12.71
N ALA A 150 5.29 -11.06 13.11
CA ALA A 150 5.38 -10.58 14.48
C ALA A 150 4.65 -11.48 15.49
N SER A 151 3.58 -12.17 15.06
CA SER A 151 2.86 -13.15 15.87
C SER A 151 3.66 -14.43 16.14
N SER A 152 4.75 -14.70 15.42
CA SER A 152 5.49 -15.98 15.47
C SER A 152 6.00 -16.34 16.87
N LYS A 153 6.33 -15.35 17.69
CA LYS A 153 6.75 -15.59 19.06
C LYS A 153 5.66 -16.16 19.98
N LYS A 154 4.40 -16.05 19.57
CA LYS A 154 3.22 -16.51 20.33
C LYS A 154 2.59 -17.76 19.72
N MET A 155 3.19 -18.34 18.68
CA MET A 155 2.67 -19.48 17.90
C MET A 155 3.60 -20.69 18.03
N ASN A 156 3.10 -21.88 17.64
CA ASN A 156 3.84 -23.14 17.69
C ASN A 156 5.02 -23.18 16.71
N SER A 157 4.91 -22.47 15.61
CA SER A 157 6.00 -22.33 14.64
C SER A 157 6.07 -20.92 14.06
N TYR A 158 7.22 -20.60 13.50
CA TYR A 158 7.42 -19.31 12.82
C TYR A 158 6.45 -19.13 11.64
N LYS A 159 6.28 -20.21 10.85
CA LYS A 159 5.38 -20.21 9.71
C LYS A 159 3.90 -20.02 10.09
N ASP A 160 3.47 -20.55 11.24
CA ASP A 160 2.09 -20.35 11.71
C ASP A 160 1.82 -18.89 12.07
N GLY A 161 2.80 -18.21 12.67
CA GLY A 161 2.71 -16.78 12.94
C GLY A 161 2.60 -15.95 11.65
N ILE A 162 3.42 -16.26 10.66
CA ILE A 162 3.36 -15.61 9.34
C ILE A 162 1.98 -15.82 8.70
N LYS A 163 1.46 -17.05 8.71
CA LYS A 163 0.13 -17.36 8.13
C LYS A 163 -0.98 -16.60 8.84
N LYS A 164 -0.94 -16.53 10.17
CA LYS A 164 -1.90 -15.75 10.96
C LYS A 164 -1.87 -14.28 10.60
N ASP A 165 -0.70 -13.68 10.55
CA ASP A 165 -0.55 -12.26 10.23
C ASP A 165 -0.97 -11.96 8.80
N SER A 166 -0.64 -12.85 7.87
CA SER A 166 -1.08 -12.77 6.47
C SER A 166 -2.61 -12.86 6.33
N PHE A 167 -3.27 -13.74 7.10
CA PHE A 167 -4.72 -13.81 7.15
C PHE A 167 -5.33 -12.49 7.65
N ASN A 168 -4.81 -11.94 8.74
CA ASN A 168 -5.28 -10.66 9.29
C ASN A 168 -5.03 -9.52 8.29
N TRP A 169 -3.88 -9.51 7.62
CA TRP A 169 -3.56 -8.55 6.57
C TRP A 169 -4.59 -8.58 5.43
N ASN A 170 -4.91 -9.78 4.95
CA ASN A 170 -5.96 -9.97 3.96
C ASN A 170 -7.33 -9.47 4.44
N LYS A 171 -7.68 -9.68 5.73
CA LYS A 171 -8.90 -9.17 6.36
C LYS A 171 -8.99 -7.64 6.30
N VAL A 172 -7.88 -6.94 6.62
CA VAL A 172 -7.82 -5.47 6.59
C VAL A 172 -8.07 -4.95 5.16
N ILE A 173 -7.36 -5.51 4.17
CA ILE A 173 -7.54 -5.13 2.78
C ILE A 173 -8.99 -5.36 2.34
N LYS A 174 -9.55 -6.53 2.64
CA LYS A 174 -10.95 -6.84 2.31
C LYS A 174 -11.91 -5.83 2.92
N LYS A 175 -11.77 -5.55 4.22
CA LYS A 175 -12.66 -4.63 4.94
C LYS A 175 -12.60 -3.21 4.36
N SER A 176 -11.42 -2.73 4.00
CA SER A 176 -11.27 -1.43 3.36
C SER A 176 -11.97 -1.36 1.99
N LEU A 177 -11.93 -2.46 1.20
CA LEU A 177 -12.60 -2.57 -0.09
C LEU A 177 -14.11 -2.74 0.00
N GLU A 178 -14.60 -3.43 1.01
CA GLU A 178 -16.04 -3.54 1.31
C GLU A 178 -16.62 -2.17 1.65
N ASN A 179 -15.86 -1.35 2.38
CA ASN A 179 -16.24 -0.01 2.77
C ASN A 179 -16.17 0.99 1.60
N ASN A 180 -15.19 0.83 0.70
CA ASN A 180 -15.06 1.65 -0.51
C ASN A 180 -14.49 0.83 -1.66
N LYS A 181 -15.31 0.59 -2.69
CA LYS A 181 -14.92 -0.17 -3.88
C LYS A 181 -14.05 0.62 -4.89
N ASP A 182 -13.96 1.93 -4.71
CA ASP A 182 -13.24 2.83 -5.64
C ASP A 182 -11.85 3.24 -5.13
N ILE A 183 -11.18 2.35 -4.38
CA ILE A 183 -9.80 2.53 -3.97
C ILE A 183 -8.89 2.42 -5.20
N SER A 184 -8.09 3.46 -5.44
CA SER A 184 -7.10 3.50 -6.52
C SER A 184 -5.82 2.76 -6.15
N PHE A 185 -5.37 2.89 -4.90
CA PHE A 185 -4.17 2.22 -4.38
C PHE A 185 -4.16 2.20 -2.85
N ILE A 186 -3.30 1.38 -2.30
CA ILE A 186 -3.00 1.31 -0.87
C ILE A 186 -1.70 2.06 -0.60
N VAL A 187 -1.60 2.75 0.52
CA VAL A 187 -0.36 3.31 1.09
C VAL A 187 -0.04 2.54 2.37
N CYS A 188 1.13 1.90 2.41
CA CYS A 188 1.63 1.20 3.60
C CYS A 188 2.66 2.07 4.34
N GLY A 189 2.52 2.16 5.66
CA GLY A 189 3.37 2.97 6.53
C GLY A 189 4.75 2.39 6.83
N GLY A 190 5.14 1.28 6.17
CA GLY A 190 6.40 0.57 6.40
C GLY A 190 6.28 -0.58 7.40
N ASP A 191 7.38 -1.26 7.66
CA ASP A 191 7.45 -2.49 8.44
C ASP A 191 6.48 -3.55 7.88
N GLU A 192 6.63 -3.87 6.58
CA GLU A 192 5.87 -4.92 5.92
C GLU A 192 6.15 -6.28 6.57
N THR A 193 7.39 -6.48 7.01
CA THR A 193 7.89 -7.72 7.59
C THR A 193 8.44 -7.50 9.00
N ASN A 194 8.51 -8.58 9.81
CA ASN A 194 8.98 -8.50 11.19
C ASN A 194 10.48 -8.76 11.34
N THR A 195 11.07 -9.60 10.49
CA THR A 195 12.44 -10.07 10.69
C THR A 195 13.48 -9.06 10.20
N VAL A 196 14.21 -8.46 11.14
CA VAL A 196 15.39 -7.64 10.80
C VAL A 196 16.52 -8.53 10.33
N VAL A 197 16.91 -8.37 9.07
CA VAL A 197 18.01 -9.14 8.46
C VAL A 197 19.31 -8.35 8.59
N ASN A 198 20.06 -8.63 9.65
CA ASN A 198 21.39 -8.06 9.85
C ASN A 198 22.45 -8.97 9.23
N LYS A 199 23.32 -8.42 8.38
CA LYS A 199 24.42 -9.15 7.71
C LYS A 199 23.88 -10.31 6.84
N ASN A 200 24.75 -11.08 6.23
CA ASN A 200 24.40 -12.19 5.32
C ASN A 200 23.91 -13.46 6.09
N ASN A 201 22.96 -13.30 7.02
CA ASN A 201 22.36 -14.44 7.72
C ASN A 201 21.30 -15.08 6.83
N ILE A 202 21.64 -16.23 6.22
CA ILE A 202 20.79 -16.94 5.26
C ILE A 202 19.46 -17.37 5.89
N GLU A 203 19.47 -17.81 7.14
CA GLU A 203 18.26 -18.21 7.84
C GLU A 203 17.28 -17.03 7.98
N LYS A 204 17.77 -15.88 8.43
CA LYS A 204 16.95 -14.66 8.53
C LYS A 204 16.49 -14.15 7.16
N ILE A 205 17.30 -14.28 6.12
CA ILE A 205 16.91 -13.94 4.75
C ILE A 205 15.74 -14.85 4.31
N ASN A 206 15.82 -16.15 4.57
CA ASN A 206 14.74 -17.08 4.23
C ASN A 206 13.46 -16.79 5.00
N ILE A 207 13.56 -16.53 6.30
CA ILE A 207 12.40 -16.14 7.13
C ILE A 207 11.77 -14.87 6.56
N ASN A 208 12.56 -13.86 6.26
CA ASN A 208 12.08 -12.60 5.71
C ASN A 208 11.43 -12.78 4.31
N ASN A 209 11.95 -13.68 3.48
CA ASN A 209 11.29 -14.06 2.22
C ASN A 209 9.92 -14.71 2.44
N TRP A 210 9.77 -15.58 3.46
CA TRP A 210 8.46 -16.14 3.84
C TRP A 210 7.50 -15.05 4.33
N GLU A 211 8.01 -14.06 5.08
CA GLU A 211 7.21 -12.92 5.54
C GLU A 211 6.72 -12.10 4.34
N TYR A 212 7.57 -11.80 3.35
CA TYR A 212 7.13 -11.16 2.10
C TYR A 212 6.15 -12.03 1.31
N ALA A 213 6.34 -13.35 1.26
CA ALA A 213 5.35 -14.25 0.66
C ALA A 213 3.99 -14.13 1.37
N GLY A 214 3.99 -14.03 2.70
CA GLY A 214 2.77 -13.76 3.48
C GLY A 214 2.16 -12.38 3.24
N PHE A 215 3.00 -11.37 3.10
CA PHE A 215 2.56 -9.99 2.82
C PHE A 215 1.91 -9.85 1.44
N LEU A 216 2.46 -10.51 0.42
CA LEU A 216 1.96 -10.47 -0.95
C LEU A 216 0.88 -11.52 -1.27
N ALA A 217 0.56 -12.42 -0.32
CA ALA A 217 -0.40 -13.49 -0.52
C ALA A 217 -1.85 -13.02 -0.79
N PRO A 218 -2.37 -11.89 -0.22
CA PRO A 218 -3.74 -11.47 -0.49
C PRO A 218 -3.99 -11.25 -1.98
N ASN A 219 -4.99 -11.95 -2.53
CA ASN A 219 -5.33 -11.85 -3.96
C ASN A 219 -5.69 -10.42 -4.40
N TYR A 220 -6.17 -9.59 -3.49
CA TYR A 220 -6.49 -8.18 -3.76
C TYR A 220 -5.28 -7.39 -4.27
N LEU A 221 -4.06 -7.74 -3.84
CA LEU A 221 -2.82 -7.08 -4.25
C LEU A 221 -2.42 -7.35 -5.70
N ARG A 222 -3.11 -8.27 -6.38
CA ARG A 222 -2.94 -8.53 -7.81
C ARG A 222 -3.68 -7.52 -8.69
N TYR A 223 -4.62 -6.75 -8.13
CA TYR A 223 -5.41 -5.76 -8.86
C TYR A 223 -5.56 -4.41 -8.15
N ILE A 224 -4.93 -4.25 -6.99
CA ILE A 224 -4.81 -2.97 -6.29
C ILE A 224 -3.34 -2.67 -6.07
N PRO A 225 -2.79 -1.61 -6.67
CA PRO A 225 -1.41 -1.20 -6.45
C PRO A 225 -1.18 -0.77 -4.99
N MET A 226 0.04 -0.98 -4.49
CA MET A 226 0.43 -0.57 -3.15
C MET A 226 1.75 0.20 -3.18
N ALA A 227 1.75 1.38 -2.56
CA ALA A 227 2.92 2.21 -2.34
C ALA A 227 3.42 2.03 -0.91
N ASN A 228 4.66 1.57 -0.74
CA ASN A 228 5.22 1.14 0.54
C ASN A 228 6.29 2.11 1.03
N ALA A 229 6.23 2.52 2.30
CA ALA A 229 7.33 3.20 2.97
C ALA A 229 8.35 2.17 3.48
N ILE A 230 9.62 2.55 3.58
CA ILE A 230 10.65 1.65 4.13
C ILE A 230 10.65 1.76 5.65
N GLY A 231 10.26 0.68 6.35
CA GLY A 231 10.29 0.61 7.80
C GLY A 231 11.68 0.28 8.38
N ASN A 232 11.79 0.33 9.69
CA ASN A 232 13.06 0.02 10.35
C ASN A 232 13.38 -1.48 10.36
N HIS A 233 12.38 -2.34 10.16
CA HIS A 233 12.57 -3.77 9.96
C HIS A 233 13.04 -4.12 8.53
N ASP A 234 12.80 -3.26 7.56
CA ASP A 234 13.09 -3.50 6.14
C ASP A 234 14.48 -3.01 5.70
N LYS A 235 15.08 -2.03 6.40
CA LYS A 235 16.22 -1.19 5.96
C LYS A 235 17.54 -1.91 5.68
N ASP A 236 17.81 -3.04 6.36
CA ASP A 236 19.16 -3.61 6.46
C ASP A 236 19.49 -4.65 5.38
N ASN A 237 18.55 -4.93 4.46
CA ASN A 237 18.73 -5.85 3.34
C ASN A 237 18.06 -5.32 2.06
N GLU A 238 18.25 -6.04 0.95
CA GLU A 238 17.74 -5.66 -0.36
C GLU A 238 16.34 -6.22 -0.65
N ASN A 239 15.72 -6.98 0.28
CA ASN A 239 14.45 -7.68 0.00
C ASN A 239 13.33 -6.70 -0.30
N PHE A 240 13.20 -5.60 0.44
CA PHE A 240 12.22 -4.56 0.12
C PHE A 240 12.38 -4.07 -1.33
N TYR A 241 13.59 -3.64 -1.69
CA TYR A 241 13.87 -3.18 -3.06
C TYR A 241 13.59 -4.25 -4.11
N ASN A 242 13.85 -5.51 -3.77
CA ASN A 242 13.67 -6.64 -4.69
C ASN A 242 12.20 -7.03 -4.89
N HIS A 243 11.32 -6.79 -3.91
CA HIS A 243 9.89 -7.12 -4.00
C HIS A 243 9.04 -6.02 -4.62
N PHE A 244 9.54 -4.79 -4.73
CA PHE A 244 8.78 -3.66 -5.24
C PHE A 244 9.49 -2.92 -6.37
N ASN A 245 8.71 -2.46 -7.35
CA ASN A 245 9.19 -1.60 -8.43
C ASN A 245 8.77 -0.14 -8.16
N MET A 246 9.51 0.53 -7.26
CA MET A 246 9.18 1.87 -6.81
C MET A 246 9.42 2.91 -7.90
N PRO A 247 8.45 3.80 -8.16
CA PRO A 247 8.57 4.85 -9.17
C PRO A 247 9.56 5.94 -8.74
N ASN A 248 10.21 6.57 -9.69
CA ASN A 248 11.10 7.73 -9.44
C ASN A 248 12.03 7.55 -8.22
N SER A 249 12.52 6.32 -8.00
CA SER A 249 13.43 6.01 -6.90
C SER A 249 14.75 6.77 -7.07
N THR A 250 15.27 7.32 -5.98
CA THR A 250 16.46 8.16 -5.97
C THR A 250 17.59 7.59 -5.12
N HIS A 251 18.73 8.25 -5.13
CA HIS A 251 19.85 7.95 -4.22
C HIS A 251 19.75 8.69 -2.88
N PHE A 252 18.82 9.64 -2.74
CA PHE A 252 18.60 10.37 -1.50
C PHE A 252 17.99 9.45 -0.44
N GLY A 253 18.33 9.66 0.82
CA GLY A 253 17.84 8.86 1.93
C GLY A 253 18.17 7.36 1.84
N LYS A 254 19.17 6.95 1.06
CA LYS A 254 19.43 5.56 0.69
C LYS A 254 19.87 4.70 1.86
N THR A 255 19.26 3.52 1.98
CA THR A 255 19.70 2.35 2.73
C THR A 255 19.85 1.15 1.77
N LYS A 256 20.06 -0.06 2.27
CA LYS A 256 20.04 -1.26 1.41
C LYS A 256 18.68 -1.55 0.81
N ALA A 257 17.60 -1.18 1.51
CA ALA A 257 16.23 -1.35 1.07
C ALA A 257 15.79 -0.39 -0.05
N GLY A 258 16.54 0.70 -0.28
CA GLY A 258 16.23 1.71 -1.28
C GLY A 258 16.43 3.13 -0.76
N GLY A 259 16.04 4.12 -1.56
CA GLY A 259 16.10 5.54 -1.23
C GLY A 259 14.71 6.18 -1.17
N ASP A 260 14.70 7.51 -1.06
CA ASP A 260 13.48 8.29 -1.20
C ASP A 260 12.93 8.14 -2.62
N TYR A 261 11.60 8.10 -2.74
CA TYR A 261 10.93 8.00 -4.03
C TYR A 261 9.62 8.82 -4.04
N TYR A 262 9.06 9.05 -5.21
CA TYR A 262 7.82 9.79 -5.35
C TYR A 262 7.00 9.32 -6.54
N PHE A 263 5.71 9.66 -6.52
CA PHE A 263 4.84 9.60 -7.69
C PHE A 263 3.79 10.70 -7.60
N THR A 264 3.17 11.00 -8.74
CA THR A 264 1.98 11.84 -8.80
C THR A 264 0.74 10.98 -9.05
N TYR A 265 -0.41 11.43 -8.56
CA TYR A 265 -1.70 10.87 -8.92
C TYR A 265 -2.72 12.01 -8.94
N GLY A 266 -3.25 12.31 -10.13
CA GLY A 266 -4.02 13.53 -10.34
C GLY A 266 -3.24 14.79 -9.95
N ASN A 267 -3.84 15.63 -9.13
CA ASN A 267 -3.22 16.86 -8.62
C ASN A 267 -2.47 16.68 -7.29
N THR A 268 -2.06 15.46 -6.98
CA THR A 268 -1.41 15.10 -5.69
C THR A 268 -0.01 14.54 -5.91
N LEU A 269 0.96 15.07 -5.17
CA LEU A 269 2.32 14.56 -5.07
C LEU A 269 2.47 13.73 -3.80
N PHE A 270 2.87 12.49 -3.95
CA PHE A 270 3.23 11.58 -2.86
C PHE A 270 4.75 11.49 -2.74
N LEU A 271 5.28 11.89 -1.59
CA LEU A 271 6.71 11.89 -1.27
C LEU A 271 6.99 10.82 -0.21
N PHE A 272 7.70 9.75 -0.59
CA PHE A 272 8.09 8.68 0.31
C PHE A 272 9.53 8.90 0.78
N LEU A 273 9.71 9.12 2.10
CA LEU A 273 11.03 9.36 2.69
C LEU A 273 11.50 8.12 3.45
N ASN A 274 12.68 7.66 3.13
CA ASN A 274 13.32 6.59 3.89
C ASN A 274 14.00 7.15 5.16
N THR A 275 13.21 7.41 6.18
CA THR A 275 13.65 8.01 7.44
C THR A 275 14.57 7.13 8.28
N ASN A 276 14.91 5.92 7.83
CA ASN A 276 16.00 5.13 8.39
C ASN A 276 17.38 5.76 8.11
N ASN A 277 17.49 6.56 7.06
CA ASN A 277 18.64 7.42 6.83
C ASN A 277 18.39 8.77 7.52
N LEU A 278 19.21 9.10 8.49
CA LEU A 278 19.07 10.32 9.29
C LEU A 278 19.80 11.54 8.67
N ASN A 279 20.19 11.47 7.40
CA ASN A 279 20.76 12.61 6.67
C ASN A 279 19.67 13.55 6.20
N MET A 280 19.35 14.56 6.99
CA MET A 280 18.30 15.54 6.69
C MET A 280 18.56 16.37 5.43
N ASN A 281 19.82 16.49 4.98
CA ASN A 281 20.12 17.18 3.74
C ASN A 281 19.65 16.38 2.53
N ASP A 282 19.78 15.05 2.54
CA ASP A 282 19.28 14.19 1.48
C ASP A 282 17.77 14.40 1.29
N HIS A 283 16.99 14.25 2.38
CA HIS A 283 15.54 14.43 2.34
C HIS A 283 15.14 15.85 1.90
N LYS A 284 15.88 16.86 2.37
CA LYS A 284 15.62 18.24 1.98
C LYS A 284 15.84 18.46 0.48
N GLU A 285 16.95 17.98 -0.09
CA GLU A 285 17.24 18.14 -1.51
C GLU A 285 16.30 17.29 -2.38
N PHE A 286 15.93 16.09 -1.92
CA PHE A 286 14.89 15.27 -2.56
C PHE A 286 13.57 16.03 -2.65
N ILE A 287 13.04 16.52 -1.52
CA ILE A 287 11.74 17.22 -1.47
C ILE A 287 11.77 18.46 -2.39
N LYS A 288 12.82 19.31 -2.25
CA LYS A 288 12.96 20.52 -3.07
C LYS A 288 13.03 20.24 -4.56
N SER A 289 13.86 19.29 -4.97
CA SER A 289 14.03 18.95 -6.38
C SER A 289 12.77 18.32 -6.96
N THR A 290 12.08 17.51 -6.19
CA THR A 290 10.83 16.86 -6.62
C THR A 290 9.70 17.88 -6.77
N ILE A 291 9.50 18.78 -5.81
CA ILE A 291 8.49 19.84 -5.90
C ILE A 291 8.79 20.78 -7.07
N LYS A 292 10.07 21.10 -7.29
CA LYS A 292 10.47 21.93 -8.44
C LYS A 292 10.10 21.28 -9.80
N LYS A 293 10.11 19.96 -9.88
CA LYS A 293 9.68 19.22 -11.10
C LYS A 293 8.16 19.14 -11.26
N ASN A 294 7.40 19.34 -10.18
CA ASN A 294 5.96 19.15 -10.11
C ASN A 294 5.27 20.41 -9.56
N GLN A 295 5.43 21.56 -10.25
CA GLN A 295 4.99 22.88 -9.74
C GLN A 295 3.48 23.07 -9.73
N ASP A 296 2.74 22.40 -10.63
CA ASP A 296 1.29 22.55 -10.78
C ASP A 296 0.49 21.67 -9.82
N ILE A 297 1.16 20.93 -8.95
CA ILE A 297 0.54 20.05 -7.96
C ILE A 297 -0.08 20.86 -6.82
N LYS A 298 -1.33 20.56 -6.50
CA LYS A 298 -2.06 21.21 -5.42
C LYS A 298 -1.81 20.57 -4.06
N TRP A 299 -1.89 19.24 -3.98
CA TRP A 299 -1.74 18.49 -2.74
C TRP A 299 -0.36 17.84 -2.62
N LYS A 300 0.25 17.97 -1.45
CA LYS A 300 1.56 17.34 -1.16
C LYS A 300 1.43 16.49 0.10
N ILE A 301 1.56 15.18 -0.07
CA ILE A 301 1.46 14.19 1.02
C ILE A 301 2.83 13.55 1.19
N ALA A 302 3.37 13.61 2.41
CA ALA A 302 4.59 12.90 2.75
C ALA A 302 4.26 11.61 3.51
N VAL A 303 4.95 10.52 3.16
CA VAL A 303 4.80 9.21 3.78
C VAL A 303 6.17 8.75 4.25
N PHE A 304 6.29 8.37 5.51
CA PHE A 304 7.51 7.81 6.06
C PHE A 304 7.23 7.02 7.34
N HIS A 305 8.10 6.08 7.65
CA HIS A 305 7.80 5.13 8.70
C HIS A 305 7.80 5.73 10.11
N HIS A 306 8.90 6.41 10.52
CA HIS A 306 9.06 6.89 11.90
C HIS A 306 8.07 8.02 12.25
N ASP A 307 7.29 7.84 13.28
CA ASP A 307 6.27 8.77 13.71
C ASP A 307 6.81 9.96 14.53
N VAL A 308 7.27 10.98 13.85
CA VAL A 308 7.89 12.17 14.49
C VAL A 308 6.99 12.84 15.53
N TYR A 309 5.66 12.64 15.47
CA TYR A 309 4.69 13.16 16.41
C TYR A 309 3.74 12.08 16.97
N GLY A 310 4.24 10.87 17.15
CA GLY A 310 3.46 9.75 17.63
C GLY A 310 3.01 9.84 19.09
N GLY A 311 2.04 9.00 19.41
CA GLY A 311 1.43 8.86 20.74
C GLY A 311 1.95 7.69 21.56
N GLY A 312 2.73 6.79 20.96
CA GLY A 312 3.26 5.59 21.59
C GLY A 312 4.67 5.72 22.13
N ILE A 313 5.22 4.61 22.60
CA ILE A 313 6.53 4.58 23.28
C ILE A 313 7.69 4.92 22.37
N HIS A 314 7.63 4.48 21.08
CA HIS A 314 8.69 4.71 20.10
C HIS A 314 8.84 6.18 19.72
N SER A 315 7.81 6.99 19.90
CA SER A 315 7.91 8.43 19.72
C SER A 315 8.97 9.10 20.62
N ASN A 316 9.55 8.38 21.58
CA ASN A 316 10.65 8.82 22.44
C ASN A 316 12.02 8.28 22.04
N ASP A 317 12.12 7.46 21.00
CA ASP A 317 13.37 6.89 20.55
C ASP A 317 14.35 7.95 20.03
N LYS A 318 15.64 7.64 20.08
CA LYS A 318 16.70 8.62 19.76
C LYS A 318 16.63 9.12 18.30
N ASP A 319 16.35 8.21 17.37
CA ASP A 319 16.18 8.50 15.94
C ASP A 319 14.92 9.34 15.68
N VAL A 320 13.78 8.96 16.26
CA VAL A 320 12.53 9.72 16.18
C VAL A 320 12.69 11.14 16.73
N LYS A 321 13.37 11.32 17.86
CA LYS A 321 13.69 12.65 18.41
C LYS A 321 14.58 13.47 17.46
N LYS A 322 15.54 12.82 16.81
CA LYS A 322 16.44 13.46 15.84
C LYS A 322 15.69 13.92 14.59
N LEU A 323 14.79 13.06 14.09
CA LEU A 323 13.90 13.39 12.97
C LEU A 323 12.96 14.55 13.35
N ARG A 324 12.30 14.47 14.51
CA ARG A 324 11.38 15.50 15.01
C ARG A 324 12.02 16.88 15.10
N HIS A 325 13.30 16.93 15.41
CA HIS A 325 14.01 18.20 15.54
C HIS A 325 14.18 18.96 14.22
N LYS A 326 14.31 18.24 13.09
CA LYS A 326 14.68 18.84 11.80
C LYS A 326 13.65 18.64 10.69
N LEU A 327 13.10 17.42 10.56
CA LEU A 327 12.24 17.05 9.44
C LEU A 327 10.97 17.89 9.33
N PRO A 328 10.21 18.17 10.42
CA PRO A 328 9.01 18.98 10.32
C PRO A 328 9.23 20.37 9.71
N ASN A 329 10.33 21.03 10.05
CA ASN A 329 10.68 22.33 9.47
C ASN A 329 10.99 22.26 7.97
N ILE A 330 11.56 21.14 7.51
CA ILE A 330 11.77 20.90 6.07
C ILE A 330 10.43 20.72 5.37
N LEU A 331 9.53 19.93 5.94
CA LEU A 331 8.20 19.66 5.40
C LEU A 331 7.35 20.96 5.34
N GLU A 332 7.35 21.76 6.42
CA GLU A 332 6.64 23.04 6.51
C GLU A 332 7.10 24.06 5.46
N LYS A 333 8.42 24.17 5.23
CA LYS A 333 8.99 25.07 4.22
C LYS A 333 8.68 24.69 2.79
N ASN A 334 8.20 23.49 2.57
CA ASN A 334 7.82 22.96 1.26
C ASN A 334 6.31 22.75 1.12
N ASP A 335 5.52 23.34 2.05
CA ASP A 335 4.06 23.32 2.07
C ASP A 335 3.47 21.92 1.94
N ILE A 336 3.98 20.97 2.74
CA ILE A 336 3.37 19.64 2.88
C ILE A 336 2.05 19.78 3.65
N ASP A 337 1.00 19.09 3.18
CA ASP A 337 -0.35 19.18 3.74
C ASP A 337 -0.65 18.12 4.80
N LEU A 338 -0.23 16.90 4.48
CA LEU A 338 -0.52 15.70 5.26
C LEU A 338 0.74 14.84 5.37
N VAL A 339 0.93 14.26 6.54
CA VAL A 339 1.97 13.26 6.80
C VAL A 339 1.32 11.97 7.30
N LEU A 340 1.71 10.84 6.71
CA LEU A 340 1.29 9.50 7.09
C LEU A 340 2.50 8.71 7.61
N CYS A 341 2.38 8.16 8.82
CA CYS A 341 3.46 7.45 9.52
C CYS A 341 2.96 6.11 10.07
N GLY A 342 3.90 5.18 10.32
CA GLY A 342 3.70 3.94 11.08
C GLY A 342 4.43 3.96 12.42
N HIS A 343 5.16 2.87 12.73
CA HIS A 343 6.15 2.70 13.78
C HIS A 343 5.63 2.54 15.21
N ASP A 344 4.72 3.37 15.68
CA ASP A 344 4.20 3.32 17.06
C ASP A 344 3.11 2.26 17.28
N HIS A 345 2.55 1.69 16.19
CA HIS A 345 1.48 0.69 16.21
C HIS A 345 0.20 1.13 16.93
N ILE A 346 0.04 2.41 17.13
CA ILE A 346 -1.09 3.05 17.81
C ILE A 346 -1.61 4.15 16.90
N TYR A 347 -2.92 4.14 16.64
CA TYR A 347 -3.49 5.28 15.91
C TYR A 347 -3.35 6.56 16.72
N SER A 348 -2.76 7.56 16.11
CA SER A 348 -2.76 8.91 16.65
C SER A 348 -2.83 9.96 15.55
N ARG A 349 -3.49 11.06 15.88
CA ARG A 349 -3.59 12.23 15.00
C ARG A 349 -3.19 13.50 15.76
N THR A 350 -2.43 14.35 15.09
CA THR A 350 -2.08 15.65 15.65
C THR A 350 -3.14 16.72 15.37
N TYR A 351 -3.08 17.83 16.08
CA TYR A 351 -3.59 19.09 15.54
C TYR A 351 -2.86 19.43 14.23
N SER A 352 -3.38 20.35 13.44
CA SER A 352 -2.58 21.02 12.42
C SER A 352 -1.42 21.75 13.09
N LEU A 353 -0.18 21.45 12.69
CA LEU A 353 1.04 21.91 13.36
C LEU A 353 1.84 22.84 12.45
N LYS A 354 2.35 23.92 13.04
CA LYS A 354 3.35 24.80 12.44
C LYS A 354 4.38 25.21 13.49
N ASN A 355 5.67 25.13 13.16
CA ASN A 355 6.77 25.40 14.10
C ASN A 355 6.62 24.60 15.42
N ASN A 356 6.25 23.33 15.33
CA ASN A 356 5.95 22.44 16.46
C ASN A 356 4.81 22.92 17.39
N LYS A 357 4.00 23.87 16.94
CA LYS A 357 2.87 24.42 17.70
C LYS A 357 1.56 24.14 16.98
N LYS A 358 0.52 23.83 17.74
CA LYS A 358 -0.83 23.70 17.20
C LYS A 358 -1.35 25.02 16.67
N ILE A 359 -1.97 24.95 15.49
CA ILE A 359 -2.69 26.08 14.90
C ILE A 359 -4.17 25.91 15.24
N LYS A 360 -4.86 27.05 15.48
CA LYS A 360 -6.30 27.11 15.72
C LYS A 360 -7.01 27.48 14.41
N ASP A 361 -6.87 26.66 13.38
CA ASP A 361 -7.40 26.91 12.05
C ASP A 361 -8.53 25.94 11.66
N PHE A 362 -9.18 25.33 12.63
CA PHE A 362 -10.25 24.37 12.40
C PHE A 362 -11.58 24.83 12.98
N SER A 363 -12.66 24.40 12.34
CA SER A 363 -14.03 24.50 12.85
C SER A 363 -14.64 23.11 12.97
N ILE A 364 -15.45 22.91 14.00
CA ILE A 364 -16.24 21.68 14.13
C ILE A 364 -17.64 21.98 13.58
N LYS A 365 -18.07 21.23 12.59
CA LYS A 365 -19.42 21.27 12.03
C LYS A 365 -20.10 19.93 12.31
N LYS A 366 -21.38 19.96 12.65
CA LYS A 366 -22.19 18.72 12.62
C LYS A 366 -22.52 18.41 11.16
N SER A 367 -22.43 17.15 10.78
CA SER A 367 -22.92 16.70 9.49
C SER A 367 -24.43 16.96 9.42
N THR A 368 -24.91 17.46 8.29
CA THR A 368 -26.36 17.63 8.05
C THR A 368 -27.10 16.33 7.87
N ASN A 369 -26.39 15.26 7.50
CA ASN A 369 -26.95 13.96 7.11
C ASN A 369 -26.63 12.82 8.07
N SER A 370 -25.81 13.04 9.08
CA SER A 370 -25.43 12.05 10.10
C SER A 370 -25.08 12.76 11.41
N ASN A 371 -25.13 12.03 12.54
CA ASN A 371 -24.71 12.55 13.85
C ASN A 371 -23.18 12.70 13.96
N GLU A 372 -22.44 12.62 12.86
CA GLU A 372 -20.99 12.67 12.83
C GLU A 372 -20.48 14.11 12.98
N ASN A 373 -19.41 14.28 13.74
CA ASN A 373 -18.68 15.53 13.82
C ASN A 373 -17.70 15.64 12.66
N LEU A 374 -17.79 16.73 11.91
CA LEU A 374 -16.84 17.08 10.85
C LEU A 374 -15.85 18.11 11.39
N GLU A 375 -14.57 17.80 11.32
CA GLU A 375 -13.51 18.75 11.63
C GLU A 375 -13.00 19.36 10.32
N VAL A 376 -13.30 20.61 10.08
CA VAL A 376 -12.92 21.31 8.84
C VAL A 376 -11.73 22.22 9.12
N ILE A 377 -10.65 22.01 8.39
CA ILE A 377 -9.40 22.77 8.42
C ILE A 377 -9.32 23.55 7.11
N LYS A 378 -9.53 24.88 7.17
CA LYS A 378 -9.56 25.74 5.99
C LYS A 378 -8.23 26.44 5.77
N ASN A 379 -7.71 26.34 4.52
CA ASN A 379 -6.50 27.04 4.11
C ASN A 379 -5.37 26.89 5.14
N SER A 380 -5.24 25.68 5.69
CA SER A 380 -4.26 25.42 6.74
C SER A 380 -2.85 25.70 6.21
N LYS A 381 -2.11 26.47 7.01
CA LYS A 381 -0.66 26.64 6.82
C LYS A 381 0.16 25.68 7.66
N GLY A 382 -0.50 24.71 8.29
CA GLY A 382 0.10 23.68 9.13
C GLY A 382 -0.07 22.30 8.54
N ILE A 383 0.65 21.35 9.09
CA ILE A 383 0.66 19.96 8.67
C ILE A 383 -0.10 19.11 9.68
N THR A 384 -1.00 18.26 9.20
CA THR A 384 -1.63 17.21 10.01
C THR A 384 -0.81 15.93 9.87
N TYR A 385 -0.48 15.28 11.00
CA TYR A 385 0.24 14.01 11.04
C TYR A 385 -0.71 12.92 11.53
N ILE A 386 -0.72 11.81 10.83
CA ILE A 386 -1.51 10.61 11.17
C ILE A 386 -0.55 9.44 11.29
N THR A 387 -0.57 8.77 12.44
CA THR A 387 0.15 7.52 12.68
C THR A 387 -0.86 6.38 12.62
N GLY A 388 -0.60 5.37 11.79
CA GLY A 388 -1.42 4.16 11.69
C GLY A 388 -1.19 3.23 12.87
N SER A 389 -2.22 2.45 13.26
CA SER A 389 -2.04 1.31 14.16
C SER A 389 -1.43 0.11 13.44
N SER A 390 -1.09 -0.96 14.18
CA SER A 390 -0.78 -2.25 13.56
C SER A 390 -1.99 -2.75 12.77
N SER A 391 -1.89 -2.75 11.44
CA SER A 391 -3.01 -3.13 10.58
C SER A 391 -3.40 -4.60 10.71
N THR A 392 -2.45 -5.48 11.02
CA THR A 392 -2.72 -6.92 11.24
C THR A 392 -3.08 -7.24 12.69
N GLY A 393 -2.87 -6.33 13.63
CA GLY A 393 -2.99 -6.62 15.06
C GLY A 393 -1.93 -7.59 15.59
N SER A 394 -0.89 -7.86 14.82
CA SER A 394 0.18 -8.80 15.20
C SER A 394 0.96 -8.32 16.41
N LYS A 395 1.09 -7.00 16.57
CA LYS A 395 1.87 -6.38 17.63
C LYS A 395 1.36 -4.97 17.92
N PHE A 396 0.94 -4.75 19.17
CA PHE A 396 0.64 -3.41 19.67
C PHE A 396 1.68 -2.98 20.70
N TYR A 397 1.90 -1.68 20.78
CA TYR A 397 2.77 -1.09 21.79
C TYR A 397 1.97 -0.33 22.83
N LYS A 398 2.57 -0.16 24.01
CA LYS A 398 2.00 0.68 25.05
C LYS A 398 2.06 2.16 24.63
N HIS A 399 0.98 2.86 24.87
CA HIS A 399 0.98 4.31 24.73
C HIS A 399 1.71 4.98 25.89
N THR A 400 2.13 6.23 25.67
CA THR A 400 2.70 7.04 26.73
C THR A 400 1.60 7.54 27.66
N ASP A 401 1.80 7.49 28.97
CA ASP A 401 0.82 7.90 29.99
C ASP A 401 0.44 9.39 29.86
N LYS A 402 1.36 10.23 29.39
CA LYS A 402 1.13 11.65 29.17
C LYS A 402 0.85 11.92 27.71
N THR A 403 -0.38 12.38 27.40
CA THR A 403 -0.71 12.87 26.07
C THR A 403 0.13 14.12 25.74
N LYS A 404 0.89 14.05 24.67
CA LYS A 404 1.74 15.15 24.23
C LYS A 404 0.89 16.30 23.66
N ARG A 405 1.31 17.55 23.87
CA ARG A 405 0.54 18.76 23.51
C ARG A 405 0.18 18.87 22.02
N TYR A 406 0.86 18.19 21.15
CA TYR A 406 0.59 18.18 19.73
C TYR A 406 -0.44 17.12 19.31
N ILE A 407 -0.74 16.13 20.15
CA ILE A 407 -1.73 15.09 19.86
C ILE A 407 -3.13 15.66 20.04
N LYS A 408 -3.97 15.51 19.02
CA LYS A 408 -5.39 15.83 19.03
C LYS A 408 -6.22 14.64 19.50
N LEU A 409 -5.94 13.48 18.94
CA LEU A 409 -6.57 12.22 19.27
C LEU A 409 -5.54 11.09 19.31
N LYS A 410 -5.70 10.21 20.27
CA LYS A 410 -4.98 8.96 20.39
C LYS A 410 -6.00 7.85 20.66
N TYR A 411 -5.97 6.82 19.83
CA TYR A 411 -6.80 5.64 20.01
C TYR A 411 -5.96 4.54 20.65
N ASP A 412 -6.20 4.31 21.91
CA ASP A 412 -5.34 3.49 22.78
C ASP A 412 -5.86 2.07 23.02
N LYS A 413 -6.83 1.63 22.24
CA LYS A 413 -7.26 0.24 22.21
C LYS A 413 -6.33 -0.57 21.28
N GLU A 414 -6.08 -1.83 21.67
CA GLU A 414 -5.32 -2.78 20.86
C GLU A 414 -6.19 -3.32 19.71
N GLU A 415 -6.60 -2.44 18.82
CA GLU A 415 -7.47 -2.74 17.67
C GLU A 415 -6.83 -2.24 16.37
N SER A 416 -6.95 -3.06 15.33
CA SER A 416 -6.44 -2.71 14.00
C SER A 416 -7.32 -1.65 13.34
N THR A 417 -6.66 -0.69 12.67
CA THR A 417 -7.35 0.40 11.98
C THR A 417 -6.83 0.59 10.56
N TYR A 418 -7.63 1.21 9.72
CA TYR A 418 -7.22 1.74 8.43
C TYR A 418 -7.82 3.14 8.22
N THR A 419 -7.13 3.95 7.44
CA THR A 419 -7.56 5.33 7.17
C THR A 419 -7.88 5.49 5.70
N MET A 420 -9.12 5.85 5.38
CA MET A 420 -9.56 6.18 4.03
C MET A 420 -9.32 7.66 3.76
N ILE A 421 -8.68 7.98 2.65
CA ILE A 421 -8.46 9.36 2.20
C ILE A 421 -9.09 9.53 0.81
N ASN A 422 -10.08 10.44 0.74
CA ASN A 422 -10.70 10.85 -0.50
C ASN A 422 -10.06 12.16 -0.96
N VAL A 423 -9.54 12.19 -2.17
CA VAL A 423 -8.88 13.34 -2.75
C VAL A 423 -9.75 13.94 -3.84
N SER A 424 -9.96 15.22 -3.77
CA SER A 424 -10.60 16.01 -4.81
C SER A 424 -9.79 17.25 -5.12
N GLU A 425 -10.25 18.06 -6.05
CA GLU A 425 -9.57 19.30 -6.39
C GLU A 425 -9.35 20.19 -5.15
N ASN A 426 -10.38 20.35 -4.31
CA ASN A 426 -10.34 21.32 -3.21
C ASN A 426 -10.32 20.69 -1.81
N ASN A 427 -10.45 19.37 -1.68
CA ASN A 427 -10.58 18.71 -0.40
C ASN A 427 -9.78 17.43 -0.30
N LEU A 428 -9.14 17.23 0.88
CA LEU A 428 -8.78 15.91 1.39
C LEU A 428 -9.77 15.57 2.49
N ILE A 429 -10.53 14.47 2.32
CA ILE A 429 -11.46 13.96 3.33
C ILE A 429 -10.85 12.70 3.94
N ILE A 430 -10.62 12.71 5.23
CA ILE A 430 -9.89 11.68 5.95
C ILE A 430 -10.83 11.05 6.98
N THR A 431 -10.97 9.74 6.95
CA THR A 431 -11.80 8.97 7.88
C THR A 431 -11.08 7.71 8.30
N THR A 432 -10.94 7.51 9.60
CA THR A 432 -10.27 6.32 10.15
C THR A 432 -11.29 5.36 10.74
N TYR A 433 -11.16 4.09 10.39
CA TYR A 433 -12.06 3.02 10.74
C TYR A 433 -11.35 1.93 11.54
N LYS A 434 -12.09 1.30 12.43
CA LYS A 434 -11.72 0.02 13.04
C LYS A 434 -11.96 -1.10 12.02
N VAL A 435 -11.05 -2.08 11.96
CA VAL A 435 -11.12 -3.16 10.95
C VAL A 435 -12.30 -4.10 11.18
N ASP A 436 -12.63 -4.40 12.44
CA ASP A 436 -13.58 -5.46 12.76
C ASP A 436 -15.01 -5.15 12.32
N ASP A 437 -15.47 -3.92 12.50
CA ASP A 437 -16.86 -3.51 12.31
C ASP A 437 -17.05 -2.23 11.48
N ASN A 438 -15.94 -1.62 11.00
CA ASN A 438 -15.93 -0.34 10.29
C ASN A 438 -16.49 0.83 11.13
N GLU A 439 -16.39 0.75 12.48
CA GLU A 439 -16.68 1.88 13.34
C GLU A 439 -15.66 3.01 13.09
N ILE A 440 -16.15 4.24 13.00
CA ILE A 440 -15.30 5.43 12.87
C ILE A 440 -14.71 5.77 14.24
N ILE A 441 -13.38 5.81 14.33
CA ILE A 441 -12.68 6.03 15.61
C ILE A 441 -12.23 7.48 15.84
N ASP A 442 -12.34 8.33 14.84
CA ASP A 442 -11.97 9.76 14.90
C ASP A 442 -13.00 10.59 14.15
N ASN A 443 -13.06 11.89 14.42
CA ASN A 443 -13.87 12.79 13.61
C ASN A 443 -13.45 12.69 12.13
N LYS A 444 -14.42 12.75 11.22
CA LYS A 444 -14.12 12.93 9.81
C LYS A 444 -13.44 14.30 9.62
N ILE A 445 -12.27 14.31 9.02
CA ILE A 445 -11.45 15.50 8.82
C ILE A 445 -11.57 15.95 7.38
N ILE A 446 -11.78 17.24 7.17
CA ILE A 446 -11.76 17.85 5.84
C ILE A 446 -10.68 18.90 5.83
N ILE A 447 -9.64 18.73 5.01
CA ILE A 447 -8.65 19.77 4.74
C ILE A 447 -9.08 20.44 3.44
N GLU A 448 -9.39 21.73 3.50
CA GLU A 448 -9.85 22.55 2.37
C GLU A 448 -8.72 23.50 1.90
N LYS A 449 -8.52 23.60 0.57
CA LYS A 449 -7.63 24.57 -0.09
C LYS A 449 -8.36 25.36 -1.17
#